data_535857f86ab16346682377205325f5a3
#
_entry.id   535857f86ab16346682377205325f5a3
#
_cell.length_a   1.000
_cell.length_b   1.000
_cell.length_c   1.000
_cell.angle_alpha   90.00
_cell.angle_beta   90.00
_cell.angle_gamma   90.00
#
_symmetry.space_group_name_H-M   'P 1'
#
loop_
_entity.id
_entity.type
_entity.pdbx_description
1 polymer ?
#
loop_
_entity_poly.entity_id
_entity_poly.type
_entity_poly.pdbx_seq_one_letter_code
_entity_poly.pdbx_strand_id
1 'polypeptide(L)'
;MKIRQICMVVLLWLGVIPAVQAQSFDKLWKEVEQAGKKSLPKTVIRLTDEIYRKGEKEKNSAQMLKAYMWRMKYQEIVTPDSFYVGLTGLEQWAKQTKQPMDRAILHSLIAGIYADYAANNQWELRRRTEIVEEAPSADLREWTANIFVEKVRTNVKEALADSVLLLKTSSRDYIPFVELGETSEYYHHDMYHLLASRGIESLNRIERLSSGTLPGDISSDPVKQDIISIYGNMISAYQAAGLNEGYVLALLNYLQWRRMADQAFRSFQAKNGLIGLTQDPYLAALNELKSKFKSEPICAEVYLAQAQFAIEKDQPVSALKLCDEAIGLYPSYHRINALKNLRQEILSSYLNVNVISQAFPGEEIKLRASHKNLDGFTVRLFNKAKKLVKEQHYSVLRPEDYRTQDTVFTFKSPEVGAYVMRIVPDIRAKRDSESEFNVTRFKVLTCRLPGQQYEVAALDAQTGHPVPNAKIILYLSLIHISEPTR
;
A
#
# COMPACT_ATOMS: atom_id res chain seq x y z
N MET A 1 47.22 0.55 68.55
CA MET A 1 45.86 0.99 68.25
C MET A 1 45.84 2.24 67.38
N LYS A 2 46.61 2.33 66.27
CA LYS A 2 46.64 3.50 65.35
C LYS A 2 46.75 3.19 63.87
N ILE A 3 46.64 1.90 63.45
CA ILE A 3 46.77 1.52 62.04
C ILE A 3 45.40 1.15 61.44
N ARG A 4 44.33 1.01 62.26
CA ARG A 4 43.00 0.64 61.77
C ARG A 4 42.11 1.84 61.36
N GLN A 5 42.51 3.07 61.61
CA GLN A 5 41.71 4.25 61.26
C GLN A 5 42.15 4.94 59.94
N ILE A 6 43.33 4.59 59.38
CA ILE A 6 43.77 5.18 58.09
C ILE A 6 43.21 4.41 56.89
N CYS A 7 42.88 3.13 57.02
CA CYS A 7 42.25 2.37 55.94
C CYS A 7 40.78 2.68 55.71
N MET A 8 40.10 3.35 56.65
CA MET A 8 38.66 3.64 56.54
C MET A 8 38.38 5.01 55.84
N VAL A 9 39.39 5.87 55.72
CA VAL A 9 39.23 7.19 55.08
C VAL A 9 39.60 7.13 53.58
N VAL A 10 40.41 6.14 53.13
CA VAL A 10 40.74 5.96 51.74
C VAL A 10 39.65 5.20 50.93
N LEU A 11 38.79 4.46 51.61
CA LEU A 11 37.67 3.76 50.98
C LEU A 11 36.40 4.62 50.77
N LEU A 12 36.36 5.84 51.31
CA LEU A 12 35.26 6.77 51.15
C LEU A 12 35.42 7.81 50.06
N TRP A 13 36.58 7.81 49.34
CA TRP A 13 36.87 8.72 48.21
C TRP A 13 36.81 8.05 46.83
N LEU A 14 36.49 6.75 46.74
CA LEU A 14 36.29 6.03 45.48
C LEU A 14 34.79 5.89 45.08
N GLY A 15 33.89 6.63 45.73
CA GLY A 15 32.44 6.46 45.57
C GLY A 15 31.67 7.60 44.94
N VAL A 16 32.30 8.58 44.30
CA VAL A 16 31.56 9.57 43.53
C VAL A 16 32.21 9.67 42.13
N ILE A 17 32.12 8.59 41.38
CA ILE A 17 31.99 8.71 39.92
C ILE A 17 30.59 9.29 39.72
N PRO A 18 30.44 10.50 39.15
CA PRO A 18 29.10 10.94 38.74
C PRO A 18 28.62 9.84 37.79
N ALA A 19 27.62 9.09 38.21
CA ALA A 19 26.83 8.31 37.29
C ALA A 19 26.24 9.32 36.29
N VAL A 20 26.95 9.56 35.21
CA VAL A 20 26.38 10.13 34.01
C VAL A 20 25.26 9.15 33.69
N GLN A 21 24.05 9.50 34.10
CA GLN A 21 22.86 8.69 33.86
C GLN A 21 22.79 8.52 32.35
N ALA A 22 23.30 7.40 31.84
CA ALA A 22 23.25 7.08 30.44
C ALA A 22 21.77 7.12 30.06
N GLN A 23 21.41 8.13 29.28
CA GLN A 23 20.04 8.33 28.85
C GLN A 23 19.54 7.04 28.19
N SER A 24 18.39 6.52 28.59
CA SER A 24 17.85 5.29 28.01
C SER A 24 17.52 5.51 26.53
N PHE A 25 17.63 4.46 25.71
CA PHE A 25 17.24 4.55 24.30
C PHE A 25 15.81 5.06 24.13
N ASP A 26 14.88 4.64 24.98
CA ASP A 26 13.47 5.07 24.93
C ASP A 26 13.33 6.58 25.12
N LYS A 27 14.12 7.18 26.01
CA LYS A 27 14.10 8.62 26.24
C LYS A 27 14.63 9.36 25.00
N LEU A 28 15.75 8.90 24.41
CA LEU A 28 16.31 9.47 23.21
C LEU A 28 15.34 9.36 22.02
N TRP A 29 14.68 8.21 21.84
CA TRP A 29 13.69 8.04 20.78
C TRP A 29 12.46 8.95 20.95
N LYS A 30 11.96 9.14 22.17
CA LYS A 30 10.91 10.12 22.45
C LYS A 30 11.30 11.54 22.08
N GLU A 31 12.55 11.93 22.35
CA GLU A 31 13.08 13.23 21.94
C GLU A 31 13.20 13.34 20.41
N VAL A 32 13.63 12.27 19.71
CA VAL A 32 13.66 12.19 18.25
C VAL A 32 12.27 12.40 17.66
N GLU A 33 11.25 11.68 18.16
CA GLU A 33 9.87 11.80 17.70
C GLU A 33 9.30 13.21 17.93
N GLN A 34 9.57 13.80 19.09
CA GLN A 34 9.16 15.18 19.39
C GLN A 34 9.82 16.20 18.46
N ALA A 35 11.12 16.04 18.17
CA ALA A 35 11.83 16.88 17.24
C ALA A 35 11.29 16.72 15.80
N GLY A 36 10.94 15.48 15.40
CA GLY A 36 10.32 15.20 14.12
C GLY A 36 8.96 15.88 13.97
N LYS A 37 8.08 15.77 14.98
CA LYS A 37 6.78 16.46 15.01
C LYS A 37 6.88 17.99 14.94
N LYS A 38 7.98 18.56 15.46
CA LYS A 38 8.27 20.01 15.41
C LYS A 38 9.01 20.43 14.15
N SER A 39 9.22 19.52 13.19
CA SER A 39 9.98 19.79 11.94
C SER A 39 11.39 20.34 12.21
N LEU A 40 12.12 19.73 13.15
CA LEU A 40 13.48 20.11 13.53
C LEU A 40 14.52 19.07 13.02
N PRO A 41 14.79 19.00 11.70
CA PRO A 41 15.59 17.92 11.11
C PRO A 41 17.02 17.87 11.66
N LYS A 42 17.69 19.00 11.90
CA LYS A 42 19.05 19.04 12.47
C LYS A 42 19.10 18.45 13.89
N THR A 43 18.04 18.65 14.69
CA THR A 43 17.95 18.07 16.03
C THR A 43 17.74 16.55 15.95
N VAL A 44 16.92 16.07 15.01
CA VAL A 44 16.76 14.63 14.77
C VAL A 44 18.09 14.00 14.38
N ILE A 45 18.83 14.58 13.45
CA ILE A 45 20.15 14.09 13.01
C ILE A 45 21.09 13.96 14.20
N ARG A 46 21.21 15.00 15.04
CA ARG A 46 22.09 14.99 16.22
C ARG A 46 21.69 13.87 17.22
N LEU A 47 20.41 13.74 17.52
CA LEU A 47 19.91 12.73 18.46
C LEU A 47 20.09 11.30 17.91
N THR A 48 19.88 11.09 16.61
CA THR A 48 20.09 9.78 15.98
C THR A 48 21.59 9.43 15.93
N ASP A 49 22.50 10.39 15.76
CA ASP A 49 23.94 10.17 15.91
C ASP A 49 24.32 9.74 17.33
N GLU A 50 23.68 10.33 18.35
CA GLU A 50 23.88 9.95 19.75
C GLU A 50 23.39 8.51 20.00
N ILE A 51 22.19 8.15 19.50
CA ILE A 51 21.68 6.78 19.58
C ILE A 51 22.59 5.80 18.89
N TYR A 52 23.07 6.13 17.68
CA TYR A 52 23.98 5.26 16.91
C TYR A 52 25.26 4.96 17.69
N ARG A 53 25.95 6.00 18.20
CA ARG A 53 27.18 5.85 18.98
C ARG A 53 26.97 5.09 20.29
N LYS A 54 25.83 5.28 20.94
CA LYS A 54 25.44 4.50 22.11
C LYS A 54 25.21 3.04 21.75
N GLY A 55 24.47 2.77 20.67
CA GLY A 55 24.23 1.42 20.15
C GLY A 55 25.52 0.70 19.79
N GLU A 56 26.48 1.41 19.19
CA GLU A 56 27.82 0.86 18.88
C GLU A 56 28.57 0.43 20.14
N LYS A 57 28.59 1.26 21.19
CA LYS A 57 29.21 0.93 22.48
C LYS A 57 28.56 -0.27 23.16
N GLU A 58 27.23 -0.37 23.08
CA GLU A 58 26.45 -1.43 23.69
C GLU A 58 26.29 -2.65 22.77
N LYS A 59 26.84 -2.62 21.55
CA LYS A 59 26.71 -3.66 20.51
C LYS A 59 25.26 -3.99 20.19
N ASN A 60 24.40 -2.96 20.17
CA ASN A 60 22.97 -3.11 19.91
C ASN A 60 22.67 -2.74 18.44
N SER A 61 22.71 -3.74 17.57
CA SER A 61 22.49 -3.60 16.13
C SER A 61 21.12 -3.02 15.79
N ALA A 62 20.07 -3.38 16.52
CA ALA A 62 18.73 -2.85 16.27
C ALA A 62 18.65 -1.34 16.44
N GLN A 63 19.28 -0.81 17.50
CA GLN A 63 19.34 0.63 17.74
C GLN A 63 20.20 1.35 16.67
N MET A 64 21.33 0.74 16.29
CA MET A 64 22.21 1.31 15.26
C MET A 64 21.50 1.39 13.90
N LEU A 65 20.83 0.31 13.47
CA LEU A 65 20.10 0.24 12.20
C LEU A 65 18.96 1.28 12.16
N LYS A 66 18.14 1.35 13.20
CA LYS A 66 17.05 2.33 13.28
C LYS A 66 17.60 3.76 13.25
N ALA A 67 18.62 4.03 14.03
CA ALA A 67 19.24 5.36 14.10
C ALA A 67 19.86 5.78 12.75
N TYR A 68 20.52 4.85 12.06
CA TYR A 68 21.12 5.12 10.76
C TYR A 68 20.04 5.49 9.72
N MET A 69 18.96 4.71 9.63
CA MET A 69 17.88 4.96 8.67
C MET A 69 17.15 6.29 8.95
N TRP A 70 16.89 6.60 10.22
CA TRP A 70 16.32 7.88 10.60
C TRP A 70 17.24 9.05 10.26
N ARG A 71 18.52 8.93 10.57
CA ARG A 71 19.53 9.93 10.20
C ARG A 71 19.55 10.18 8.70
N MET A 72 19.64 9.12 7.89
CA MET A 72 19.67 9.21 6.43
C MET A 72 18.44 9.96 5.90
N LYS A 73 17.24 9.61 6.37
CA LYS A 73 15.98 10.27 6.00
C LYS A 73 16.00 11.77 6.29
N TYR A 74 16.47 12.17 7.47
CA TYR A 74 16.46 13.58 7.86
C TYR A 74 17.64 14.38 7.29
N GLN A 75 18.75 13.72 6.97
CA GLN A 75 19.84 14.33 6.21
C GLN A 75 19.40 14.70 4.79
N GLU A 76 18.65 13.83 4.12
CA GLU A 76 18.08 14.09 2.80
C GLU A 76 17.16 15.32 2.80
N ILE A 77 16.36 15.54 3.86
CA ILE A 77 15.52 16.74 4.02
C ILE A 77 16.36 18.01 4.11
N VAL A 78 17.54 17.96 4.76
CA VAL A 78 18.43 19.12 4.91
C VAL A 78 19.31 19.35 3.68
N THR A 79 19.77 18.25 3.08
CA THR A 79 20.69 18.25 1.94
C THR A 79 20.33 17.08 1.03
N PRO A 80 19.58 17.29 -0.05
CA PRO A 80 19.09 16.20 -0.92
C PRO A 80 20.18 15.25 -1.41
N ASP A 81 21.35 15.76 -1.78
CA ASP A 81 22.48 14.92 -2.23
C ASP A 81 23.08 14.03 -1.13
N SER A 82 22.72 14.22 0.14
CA SER A 82 23.18 13.36 1.24
C SER A 82 22.63 11.93 1.17
N PHE A 83 21.57 11.71 0.39
CA PHE A 83 21.06 10.38 0.08
C PHE A 83 22.14 9.44 -0.44
N TYR A 84 22.96 9.90 -1.39
CA TYR A 84 24.04 9.10 -1.98
C TYR A 84 25.11 8.74 -0.97
N VAL A 85 25.46 9.68 -0.09
CA VAL A 85 26.44 9.46 1.00
C VAL A 85 25.87 8.41 1.98
N GLY A 86 24.60 8.52 2.33
CA GLY A 86 23.92 7.56 3.20
C GLY A 86 23.89 6.15 2.61
N LEU A 87 23.58 6.02 1.33
CA LEU A 87 23.57 4.73 0.64
C LEU A 87 24.98 4.11 0.57
N THR A 88 25.99 4.88 0.19
CA THR A 88 27.40 4.42 0.19
C THR A 88 27.82 3.97 1.58
N GLY A 89 27.39 4.68 2.63
CA GLY A 89 27.66 4.28 4.02
C GLY A 89 27.02 2.95 4.39
N LEU A 90 25.79 2.65 3.94
CA LEU A 90 25.15 1.33 4.12
C LEU A 90 25.93 0.23 3.40
N GLU A 91 26.36 0.47 2.16
CA GLU A 91 27.16 -0.50 1.40
C GLU A 91 28.49 -0.82 2.08
N GLN A 92 29.16 0.22 2.60
CA GLN A 92 30.40 0.04 3.35
C GLN A 92 30.16 -0.73 4.65
N TRP A 93 29.09 -0.42 5.37
CA TRP A 93 28.74 -1.14 6.59
C TRP A 93 28.45 -2.62 6.29
N ALA A 94 27.69 -2.94 5.24
CA ALA A 94 27.42 -4.31 4.81
C ALA A 94 28.71 -5.10 4.50
N LYS A 95 29.71 -4.44 3.86
CA LYS A 95 31.01 -5.04 3.56
C LYS A 95 31.89 -5.27 4.80
N GLN A 96 31.81 -4.38 5.79
CA GLN A 96 32.71 -4.36 6.95
C GLN A 96 32.18 -5.14 8.15
N THR A 97 30.86 -5.29 8.27
CA THR A 97 30.26 -5.96 9.43
C THR A 97 30.66 -7.44 9.49
N LYS A 98 31.05 -7.87 10.70
CA LYS A 98 31.33 -9.27 11.00
C LYS A 98 30.11 -10.05 11.48
N GLN A 99 29.00 -9.34 11.73
CA GLN A 99 27.75 -9.91 12.18
C GLN A 99 26.92 -10.39 10.96
N PRO A 100 26.73 -11.71 10.77
CA PRO A 100 26.04 -12.22 9.58
C PRO A 100 24.60 -11.70 9.44
N MET A 101 23.90 -11.58 10.58
CA MET A 101 22.51 -11.09 10.58
C MET A 101 22.45 -9.61 10.19
N ASP A 102 23.34 -8.77 10.72
CA ASP A 102 23.41 -7.35 10.33
C ASP A 102 23.69 -7.22 8.84
N ARG A 103 24.58 -8.07 8.30
CA ARG A 103 24.89 -8.10 6.87
C ARG A 103 23.64 -8.43 6.05
N ALA A 104 22.90 -9.45 6.43
CA ALA A 104 21.65 -9.83 5.75
C ALA A 104 20.62 -8.69 5.75
N ILE A 105 20.42 -8.02 6.90
CA ILE A 105 19.51 -6.87 7.02
C ILE A 105 19.99 -5.71 6.16
N LEU A 106 21.28 -5.39 6.17
CA LEU A 106 21.85 -4.29 5.39
C LEU A 106 21.68 -4.53 3.89
N HIS A 107 21.93 -5.74 3.40
CA HIS A 107 21.66 -6.09 2.01
C HIS A 107 20.18 -5.99 1.65
N SER A 108 19.26 -6.38 2.53
CA SER A 108 17.83 -6.19 2.32
C SER A 108 17.42 -4.72 2.24
N LEU A 109 18.02 -3.85 3.08
CA LEU A 109 17.80 -2.40 3.02
C LEU A 109 18.32 -1.80 1.72
N ILE A 110 19.54 -2.15 1.31
CA ILE A 110 20.17 -1.67 0.07
C ILE A 110 19.33 -2.10 -1.14
N ALA A 111 18.86 -3.36 -1.18
CA ALA A 111 17.97 -3.83 -2.23
C ALA A 111 16.69 -2.99 -2.32
N GLY A 112 16.05 -2.71 -1.18
CA GLY A 112 14.86 -1.87 -1.11
C GLY A 112 15.11 -0.46 -1.61
N ILE A 113 16.21 0.18 -1.19
CA ILE A 113 16.57 1.54 -1.61
C ILE A 113 16.81 1.61 -3.13
N TYR A 114 17.55 0.66 -3.70
CA TYR A 114 17.74 0.60 -5.15
C TYR A 114 16.44 0.36 -5.90
N ALA A 115 15.58 -0.53 -5.38
CA ALA A 115 14.29 -0.82 -6.00
C ALA A 115 13.36 0.41 -5.96
N ASP A 116 13.32 1.14 -4.85
CA ASP A 116 12.53 2.36 -4.69
C ASP A 116 13.02 3.46 -5.64
N TYR A 117 14.33 3.68 -5.70
CA TYR A 117 14.91 4.66 -6.62
C TYR A 117 14.57 4.31 -8.07
N ALA A 118 14.76 3.06 -8.47
CA ALA A 118 14.49 2.60 -9.83
C ALA A 118 12.99 2.70 -10.18
N ALA A 119 12.11 2.35 -9.27
CA ALA A 119 10.66 2.46 -9.47
C ALA A 119 10.19 3.91 -9.63
N ASN A 120 10.72 4.82 -8.81
CA ASN A 120 10.38 6.25 -8.86
C ASN A 120 10.90 6.93 -10.15
N ASN A 121 11.99 6.43 -10.73
CA ASN A 121 12.60 6.97 -11.95
C ASN A 121 12.37 6.06 -13.18
N GLN A 122 11.38 5.17 -13.13
CA GLN A 122 11.13 4.15 -14.15
C GLN A 122 11.00 4.71 -15.57
N TRP A 123 10.31 5.84 -15.71
CA TRP A 123 10.12 6.48 -17.03
C TRP A 123 11.44 6.92 -17.65
N GLU A 124 12.31 7.54 -16.85
CA GLU A 124 13.63 8.01 -17.29
C GLU A 124 14.55 6.83 -17.60
N LEU A 125 14.63 5.85 -16.70
CA LEU A 125 15.46 4.66 -16.87
C LEU A 125 15.15 3.87 -18.13
N ARG A 126 13.88 3.74 -18.50
CA ARG A 126 13.48 3.06 -19.74
C ARG A 126 13.90 3.78 -21.01
N ARG A 127 14.19 5.05 -20.97
CA ARG A 127 14.60 5.85 -22.12
C ARG A 127 16.11 5.91 -22.27
N ARG A 128 16.87 5.48 -21.27
CA ARG A 128 18.33 5.44 -21.32
C ARG A 128 18.77 4.30 -22.23
N THR A 129 19.72 4.60 -23.10
CA THR A 129 20.40 3.57 -23.90
C THR A 129 21.22 2.68 -22.99
N GLU A 130 21.14 1.36 -23.19
CA GLU A 130 21.98 0.43 -22.47
C GLU A 130 23.44 0.64 -22.90
N ILE A 131 24.28 0.99 -21.93
CA ILE A 131 25.72 1.07 -22.12
C ILE A 131 26.30 -0.15 -21.41
N VAL A 132 27.02 -0.96 -22.16
CA VAL A 132 27.78 -2.08 -21.59
C VAL A 132 29.09 -1.51 -21.07
N GLU A 133 29.12 -1.16 -19.80
CA GLU A 133 30.34 -0.70 -19.11
C GLU A 133 30.95 -1.85 -18.32
N GLU A 134 32.30 -1.90 -18.23
CA GLU A 134 33.02 -2.88 -17.43
C GLU A 134 32.73 -2.71 -15.93
N ALA A 135 32.48 -1.48 -15.47
CA ALA A 135 32.08 -1.17 -14.10
C ALA A 135 31.07 -0.02 -14.08
N PRO A 136 30.00 -0.12 -13.22
CA PRO A 136 29.04 0.96 -13.11
C PRO A 136 29.69 2.22 -12.51
N SER A 137 29.23 3.40 -12.99
CA SER A 137 29.60 4.69 -12.42
C SER A 137 29.37 4.72 -10.89
N ALA A 138 30.19 5.52 -10.19
CA ALA A 138 29.97 5.79 -8.77
C ALA A 138 28.67 6.60 -8.51
N ASP A 139 28.18 7.33 -9.53
CA ASP A 139 26.93 8.07 -9.45
C ASP A 139 25.78 7.23 -9.99
N LEU A 140 24.90 6.81 -9.11
CA LEU A 140 23.73 5.99 -9.49
C LEU A 140 22.74 6.74 -10.43
N ARG A 141 22.85 8.07 -10.53
CA ARG A 141 22.07 8.85 -11.51
C ARG A 141 22.46 8.56 -12.96
N GLU A 142 23.64 8.00 -13.18
CA GLU A 142 24.15 7.61 -14.50
C GLU A 142 23.81 6.14 -14.82
N TRP A 143 23.30 5.37 -13.86
CA TRP A 143 23.02 3.95 -14.06
C TRP A 143 21.87 3.71 -15.03
N THR A 144 21.99 2.63 -15.78
CA THR A 144 20.91 2.10 -16.63
C THR A 144 19.96 1.19 -15.86
N ALA A 145 18.81 0.87 -16.46
CA ALA A 145 17.83 -0.04 -15.87
C ALA A 145 18.44 -1.39 -15.46
N ASN A 146 19.29 -1.96 -16.31
CA ASN A 146 19.94 -3.25 -16.07
C ASN A 146 20.86 -3.24 -14.86
N ILE A 147 21.59 -2.15 -14.62
CA ILE A 147 22.45 -2.01 -13.44
C ILE A 147 21.59 -2.06 -12.16
N PHE A 148 20.47 -1.33 -12.11
CA PHE A 148 19.57 -1.38 -10.98
C PHE A 148 18.99 -2.77 -10.78
N VAL A 149 18.55 -3.44 -11.84
CA VAL A 149 18.01 -4.81 -11.78
C VAL A 149 19.04 -5.75 -11.16
N GLU A 150 20.29 -5.74 -11.64
CA GLU A 150 21.35 -6.61 -11.10
C GLU A 150 21.75 -6.26 -9.67
N LYS A 151 21.78 -4.97 -9.31
CA LYS A 151 22.07 -4.54 -7.94
C LYS A 151 20.99 -5.00 -6.96
N VAL A 152 19.70 -4.87 -7.31
CA VAL A 152 18.61 -5.35 -6.47
C VAL A 152 18.67 -6.87 -6.33
N ARG A 153 18.79 -7.60 -7.43
CA ARG A 153 18.85 -9.07 -7.44
C ARG A 153 20.02 -9.59 -6.58
N THR A 154 21.21 -9.02 -6.77
CA THR A 154 22.41 -9.41 -6.00
C THR A 154 22.19 -9.16 -4.50
N ASN A 155 21.69 -7.98 -4.11
CA ASN A 155 21.47 -7.67 -2.70
C ASN A 155 20.36 -8.53 -2.08
N VAL A 156 19.32 -8.88 -2.82
CA VAL A 156 18.29 -9.83 -2.33
C VAL A 156 18.90 -11.23 -2.09
N LYS A 157 19.75 -11.70 -3.00
CA LYS A 157 20.45 -12.99 -2.82
C LYS A 157 21.38 -12.99 -1.61
N GLU A 158 22.16 -11.94 -1.42
CA GLU A 158 23.05 -11.78 -0.25
C GLU A 158 22.25 -11.69 1.06
N ALA A 159 21.09 -10.99 1.05
CA ALA A 159 20.22 -10.91 2.22
C ALA A 159 19.67 -12.28 2.66
N LEU A 160 19.49 -13.22 1.74
CA LEU A 160 18.91 -14.54 1.99
C LEU A 160 19.94 -15.68 1.98
N ALA A 161 21.23 -15.38 1.90
CA ALA A 161 22.29 -16.38 1.71
C ALA A 161 22.37 -17.41 2.84
N ASP A 162 22.19 -17.00 4.10
CA ASP A 162 22.23 -17.90 5.27
C ASP A 162 20.80 -18.17 5.80
N SER A 163 20.05 -19.00 5.08
CA SER A 163 18.69 -19.35 5.45
C SER A 163 18.57 -20.03 6.82
N VAL A 164 19.60 -20.79 7.23
CA VAL A 164 19.61 -21.48 8.52
C VAL A 164 19.68 -20.49 9.68
N LEU A 165 20.54 -19.49 9.58
CA LEU A 165 20.63 -18.40 10.56
C LEU A 165 19.34 -17.61 10.61
N LEU A 166 18.80 -17.24 9.44
CA LEU A 166 17.60 -16.42 9.32
C LEU A 166 16.37 -17.11 9.93
N LEU A 167 16.18 -18.41 9.71
CA LEU A 167 15.07 -19.19 10.28
C LEU A 167 15.16 -19.34 11.81
N LYS A 168 16.38 -19.32 12.36
CA LYS A 168 16.61 -19.45 13.81
C LYS A 168 16.53 -18.10 14.56
N THR A 169 16.64 -16.98 13.86
CA THR A 169 16.66 -15.65 14.47
C THR A 169 15.27 -15.04 14.45
N SER A 170 14.80 -14.62 15.62
CA SER A 170 13.52 -13.92 15.72
C SER A 170 13.62 -12.48 15.20
N SER A 171 12.64 -12.05 14.41
CA SER A 171 12.54 -10.63 14.00
C SER A 171 12.31 -9.70 15.20
N ARG A 172 11.79 -10.24 16.32
CA ARG A 172 11.61 -9.49 17.59
C ARG A 172 12.93 -9.11 18.25
N ASP A 173 14.01 -9.84 17.97
CA ASP A 173 15.35 -9.52 18.49
C ASP A 173 15.90 -8.20 17.91
N TYR A 174 15.28 -7.73 16.82
CA TYR A 174 15.64 -6.49 16.14
C TYR A 174 14.69 -5.32 16.42
N ILE A 175 13.84 -5.43 17.45
CA ILE A 175 13.09 -4.26 17.96
C ILE A 175 14.09 -3.29 18.62
N PRO A 176 14.03 -1.98 18.36
CA PRO A 176 12.95 -1.24 17.69
C PRO A 176 13.18 -0.97 16.19
N PHE A 177 14.15 -1.58 15.56
CA PHE A 177 14.36 -1.44 14.11
C PHE A 177 13.22 -2.11 13.32
N VAL A 178 12.85 -3.33 13.72
CA VAL A 178 11.65 -4.00 13.19
C VAL A 178 10.44 -3.52 13.97
N GLU A 179 9.48 -2.97 13.28
CA GLU A 179 8.17 -2.59 13.82
C GLU A 179 7.17 -3.72 13.54
N LEU A 180 6.53 -4.22 14.61
CA LEU A 180 5.52 -5.25 14.48
C LEU A 180 4.19 -4.61 14.09
N GLY A 181 3.60 -5.04 12.95
CA GLY A 181 2.27 -4.64 12.54
C GLY A 181 1.18 -5.28 13.41
N GLU A 182 -0.06 -4.78 13.34
CA GLU A 182 -1.20 -5.28 14.14
C GLU A 182 -1.46 -6.77 13.97
N THR A 183 -1.17 -7.32 12.78
CA THR A 183 -1.36 -8.75 12.47
C THR A 183 -0.09 -9.57 12.57
N SER A 184 1.03 -8.98 12.97
CA SER A 184 2.34 -9.67 12.99
C SER A 184 2.40 -10.83 13.99
N GLU A 185 1.57 -10.82 15.04
CA GLU A 185 1.48 -11.89 16.03
C GLU A 185 1.00 -13.22 15.43
N TYR A 186 0.38 -13.17 14.26
CA TYR A 186 -0.21 -14.32 13.56
C TYR A 186 0.74 -14.97 12.54
N TYR A 187 1.91 -14.37 12.30
CA TYR A 187 2.91 -14.90 11.39
C TYR A 187 4.14 -15.40 12.14
N HIS A 188 4.91 -16.23 11.48
CA HIS A 188 6.21 -16.60 12.00
C HIS A 188 7.11 -15.37 12.10
N HIS A 189 7.69 -15.19 13.29
CA HIS A 189 8.56 -14.05 13.60
C HIS A 189 10.03 -14.36 13.29
N ASP A 190 10.31 -15.22 12.30
CA ASP A 190 11.67 -15.45 11.85
C ASP A 190 12.15 -14.36 10.88
N MET A 191 13.47 -14.15 10.86
CA MET A 191 14.08 -13.15 9.96
C MET A 191 14.01 -13.60 8.50
N TYR A 192 13.90 -14.91 8.22
CA TYR A 192 13.79 -15.42 6.86
C TYR A 192 12.50 -14.96 6.20
N HIS A 193 11.37 -15.12 6.89
CA HIS A 193 10.08 -14.64 6.38
C HIS A 193 10.10 -13.13 6.10
N LEU A 194 10.65 -12.36 7.04
CA LEU A 194 10.73 -10.90 6.91
C LEU A 194 11.58 -10.49 5.71
N LEU A 195 12.82 -11.00 5.61
CA LEU A 195 13.74 -10.59 4.55
C LEU A 195 13.35 -11.16 3.18
N ALA A 196 12.77 -12.37 3.12
CA ALA A 196 12.24 -12.95 1.89
C ALA A 196 11.04 -12.14 1.36
N SER A 197 10.10 -11.77 2.23
CA SER A 197 8.95 -10.91 1.85
C SER A 197 9.42 -9.56 1.31
N ARG A 198 10.37 -8.90 1.96
CA ARG A 198 10.97 -7.65 1.49
C ARG A 198 11.74 -7.82 0.18
N GLY A 199 12.44 -8.96 0.01
CA GLY A 199 13.14 -9.30 -1.22
C GLY A 199 12.17 -9.44 -2.40
N ILE A 200 11.06 -10.16 -2.21
CA ILE A 200 9.99 -10.31 -3.21
C ILE A 200 9.38 -8.94 -3.54
N GLU A 201 9.12 -8.10 -2.54
CA GLU A 201 8.61 -6.74 -2.77
C GLU A 201 9.59 -5.91 -3.62
N SER A 202 10.88 -5.93 -3.29
CA SER A 202 11.92 -5.20 -4.04
C SER A 202 12.01 -5.69 -5.49
N LEU A 203 11.96 -7.01 -5.71
CA LEU A 203 11.98 -7.61 -7.03
C LEU A 203 10.73 -7.24 -7.85
N ASN A 204 9.53 -7.27 -7.26
CA ASN A 204 8.29 -6.86 -7.93
C ASN A 204 8.33 -5.38 -8.37
N ARG A 205 8.97 -4.50 -7.61
CA ARG A 205 9.11 -3.06 -7.98
C ARG A 205 9.95 -2.84 -9.24
N ILE A 206 10.95 -3.69 -9.47
CA ILE A 206 11.86 -3.60 -10.62
C ILE A 206 11.48 -4.51 -11.79
N GLU A 207 10.49 -5.38 -11.63
CA GLU A 207 10.07 -6.34 -12.68
C GLU A 207 9.88 -5.65 -14.05
N ARG A 208 9.25 -4.48 -14.05
CA ARG A 208 8.99 -3.74 -15.29
C ARG A 208 10.24 -3.12 -15.93
N LEU A 209 11.38 -3.12 -15.25
CA LEU A 209 12.66 -2.62 -15.76
C LEU A 209 13.51 -3.76 -16.36
N SER A 210 13.15 -5.02 -16.07
CA SER A 210 13.80 -6.17 -16.69
C SER A 210 13.52 -6.15 -18.20
N SER A 211 14.56 -5.89 -18.99
CA SER A 211 14.44 -5.68 -20.43
C SER A 211 14.27 -7.00 -21.19
N GLY A 212 13.56 -6.94 -22.31
CA GLY A 212 13.51 -8.00 -23.32
C GLY A 212 12.51 -9.12 -23.07
N THR A 213 11.71 -9.07 -22.01
CA THR A 213 10.72 -10.10 -21.72
C THR A 213 9.34 -9.75 -22.24
N LEU A 214 8.63 -10.73 -22.80
CA LEU A 214 7.22 -10.57 -23.11
C LEU A 214 6.43 -10.33 -21.83
N PRO A 215 5.42 -9.45 -21.82
CA PRO A 215 4.59 -9.21 -20.66
C PRO A 215 4.04 -10.52 -20.09
N GLY A 216 4.36 -10.81 -18.82
CA GLY A 216 3.90 -12.02 -18.14
C GLY A 216 4.67 -13.32 -18.43
N ASP A 217 5.68 -13.32 -19.31
CA ASP A 217 6.52 -14.50 -19.51
C ASP A 217 7.41 -14.74 -18.29
N ILE A 218 7.09 -15.79 -17.52
CA ILE A 218 7.79 -16.17 -16.30
C ILE A 218 9.10 -16.89 -16.61
N SER A 219 9.16 -17.63 -17.74
CA SER A 219 10.28 -18.53 -18.02
C SER A 219 11.55 -17.80 -18.43
N SER A 220 11.43 -16.67 -19.11
CA SER A 220 12.56 -15.87 -19.62
C SER A 220 12.94 -14.69 -18.73
N ASP A 221 12.12 -14.36 -17.71
CA ASP A 221 12.35 -13.20 -16.83
C ASP A 221 13.19 -13.59 -15.61
N PRO A 222 14.44 -13.14 -15.50
CA PRO A 222 15.31 -13.50 -14.39
C PRO A 222 14.81 -12.98 -13.02
N VAL A 223 14.09 -11.86 -13.00
CA VAL A 223 13.50 -11.31 -11.77
C VAL A 223 12.37 -12.22 -11.27
N LYS A 224 11.52 -12.70 -12.16
CA LYS A 224 10.46 -13.66 -11.82
C LYS A 224 11.02 -15.00 -11.39
N GLN A 225 12.09 -15.46 -12.00
CA GLN A 225 12.78 -16.69 -11.57
C GLN A 225 13.37 -16.54 -10.16
N ASP A 226 13.94 -15.40 -9.82
CA ASP A 226 14.40 -15.13 -8.45
C ASP A 226 13.21 -15.15 -7.45
N ILE A 227 12.07 -14.57 -7.77
CA ILE A 227 10.85 -14.61 -6.92
C ILE A 227 10.37 -16.04 -6.73
N ILE A 228 10.30 -16.85 -7.80
CA ILE A 228 9.94 -18.29 -7.71
C ILE A 228 10.88 -19.02 -6.78
N SER A 229 12.18 -18.80 -6.93
CA SER A 229 13.21 -19.43 -6.09
C SER A 229 13.04 -19.07 -4.62
N ILE A 230 12.77 -17.80 -4.30
CA ILE A 230 12.55 -17.34 -2.92
C ILE A 230 11.31 -18.02 -2.32
N TYR A 231 10.18 -18.03 -3.04
CA TYR A 231 8.97 -18.74 -2.57
C TYR A 231 9.22 -20.24 -2.41
N GLY A 232 9.89 -20.88 -3.38
CA GLY A 232 10.22 -22.32 -3.31
C GLY A 232 11.07 -22.66 -2.10
N ASN A 233 12.10 -21.86 -1.80
CA ASN A 233 12.95 -22.03 -0.65
C ASN A 233 12.18 -21.80 0.67
N MET A 234 11.32 -20.79 0.73
CA MET A 234 10.48 -20.48 1.89
C MET A 234 9.51 -21.64 2.20
N ILE A 235 8.79 -22.12 1.18
CA ILE A 235 7.85 -23.24 1.28
C ILE A 235 8.56 -24.50 1.74
N SER A 236 9.72 -24.83 1.13
CA SER A 236 10.52 -26.01 1.49
C SER A 236 11.05 -25.93 2.91
N ALA A 237 11.52 -24.76 3.36
CA ALA A 237 12.03 -24.54 4.71
C ALA A 237 10.92 -24.74 5.77
N TYR A 238 9.74 -24.18 5.57
CA TYR A 238 8.62 -24.38 6.49
C TYR A 238 8.11 -25.81 6.50
N GLN A 239 8.06 -26.47 5.34
CA GLN A 239 7.69 -27.89 5.26
C GLN A 239 8.69 -28.76 6.03
N ALA A 240 9.99 -28.55 5.84
CA ALA A 240 11.04 -29.30 6.54
C ALA A 240 11.03 -29.06 8.05
N ALA A 241 10.66 -27.87 8.49
CA ALA A 241 10.54 -27.53 9.91
C ALA A 241 9.21 -27.95 10.54
N GLY A 242 8.25 -28.51 9.78
CA GLY A 242 6.93 -28.89 10.26
C GLY A 242 6.04 -27.69 10.63
N LEU A 243 6.34 -26.51 10.09
CA LEU A 243 5.64 -25.26 10.37
C LEU A 243 4.48 -25.08 9.39
N ASN A 244 3.39 -25.81 9.59
CA ASN A 244 2.27 -25.90 8.65
C ASN A 244 1.61 -24.53 8.36
N GLU A 245 1.52 -23.65 9.35
CA GLU A 245 0.94 -22.31 9.15
C GLU A 245 1.79 -21.49 8.18
N GLY A 246 3.10 -21.38 8.43
CA GLY A 246 4.03 -20.71 7.52
C GLY A 246 4.07 -21.32 6.12
N TYR A 247 4.00 -22.66 6.04
CA TYR A 247 3.94 -23.39 4.77
C TYR A 247 2.70 -22.99 3.96
N VAL A 248 1.51 -23.04 4.56
CA VAL A 248 0.25 -22.72 3.88
C VAL A 248 0.22 -21.24 3.45
N LEU A 249 0.62 -20.33 4.32
CA LEU A 249 0.65 -18.89 4.01
C LEU A 249 1.63 -18.58 2.88
N ALA A 250 2.85 -19.13 2.92
CA ALA A 250 3.83 -18.93 1.85
C ALA A 250 3.34 -19.50 0.52
N LEU A 251 2.71 -20.67 0.54
CA LEU A 251 2.17 -21.30 -0.66
C LEU A 251 0.97 -20.54 -1.23
N LEU A 252 0.06 -20.03 -0.39
CA LEU A 252 -1.05 -19.18 -0.83
C LEU A 252 -0.54 -17.89 -1.49
N ASN A 253 0.45 -17.24 -0.89
CA ASN A 253 1.07 -16.04 -1.47
C ASN A 253 1.74 -16.35 -2.81
N TYR A 254 2.46 -17.45 -2.91
CA TYR A 254 3.04 -17.91 -4.18
C TYR A 254 1.99 -18.17 -5.25
N LEU A 255 0.93 -18.91 -4.92
CA LEU A 255 -0.15 -19.24 -5.85
C LEU A 255 -0.87 -17.97 -6.34
N GLN A 256 -1.10 -17.01 -5.46
CA GLN A 256 -1.69 -15.72 -5.81
C GLN A 256 -0.78 -14.93 -6.77
N TRP A 257 0.49 -14.78 -6.41
CA TRP A 257 1.48 -14.10 -7.25
C TRP A 257 1.61 -14.78 -8.61
N ARG A 258 1.75 -16.11 -8.63
CA ARG A 258 1.86 -16.91 -9.85
C ARG A 258 0.65 -16.75 -10.75
N ARG A 259 -0.55 -16.78 -10.17
CA ARG A 259 -1.80 -16.58 -10.90
C ARG A 259 -1.84 -15.22 -11.59
N MET A 260 -1.45 -14.15 -10.90
CA MET A 260 -1.43 -12.81 -11.47
C MET A 260 -0.44 -12.70 -12.64
N ALA A 261 0.74 -13.26 -12.49
CA ALA A 261 1.75 -13.30 -13.55
C ALA A 261 1.30 -14.15 -14.76
N ASP A 262 0.74 -15.34 -14.52
CA ASP A 262 0.18 -16.21 -15.59
C ASP A 262 -1.03 -15.57 -16.29
N GLN A 263 -1.89 -14.86 -15.57
CA GLN A 263 -3.04 -14.18 -16.13
C GLN A 263 -2.61 -13.04 -17.08
N ALA A 264 -1.57 -12.28 -16.72
CA ALA A 264 -1.02 -11.24 -17.57
C ALA A 264 -0.48 -11.84 -18.89
N PHE A 265 0.24 -12.95 -18.80
CA PHE A 265 0.79 -13.65 -19.96
C PHE A 265 -0.32 -14.24 -20.86
N ARG A 266 -1.30 -14.94 -20.30
CA ARG A 266 -2.44 -15.49 -21.03
C ARG A 266 -3.28 -14.41 -21.70
N SER A 267 -3.49 -13.28 -21.02
CA SER A 267 -4.21 -12.14 -21.61
C SER A 267 -3.47 -11.55 -22.79
N PHE A 268 -2.14 -11.46 -22.70
CA PHE A 268 -1.29 -11.04 -23.82
C PHE A 268 -1.37 -12.03 -24.99
N GLN A 269 -1.25 -13.33 -24.74
CA GLN A 269 -1.34 -14.37 -25.77
C GLN A 269 -2.73 -14.39 -26.41
N ALA A 270 -3.80 -14.25 -25.65
CA ALA A 270 -5.17 -14.22 -26.16
C ALA A 270 -5.41 -12.99 -27.07
N LYS A 271 -4.93 -11.81 -26.68
CA LYS A 271 -5.02 -10.60 -27.51
C LYS A 271 -4.30 -10.72 -28.85
N ASN A 272 -3.25 -11.53 -28.92
CA ASN A 272 -2.48 -11.78 -30.12
C ASN A 272 -2.94 -13.05 -30.87
N GLY A 273 -4.04 -13.67 -30.46
CA GLY A 273 -4.60 -14.87 -31.11
C GLY A 273 -3.73 -16.13 -30.97
N LEU A 274 -2.82 -16.16 -29.99
CA LEU A 274 -1.85 -17.25 -29.81
C LEU A 274 -2.47 -18.47 -29.10
N ILE A 275 -3.34 -18.23 -28.10
CA ILE A 275 -4.04 -19.31 -27.36
C ILE A 275 -5.43 -18.87 -26.93
N GLY A 276 -6.31 -19.84 -26.72
CA GLY A 276 -7.60 -19.64 -26.04
C GLY A 276 -7.41 -19.54 -24.52
N LEU A 277 -8.37 -18.89 -23.83
CA LEU A 277 -8.40 -18.84 -22.37
C LEU A 277 -8.73 -20.25 -21.83
N THR A 278 -7.79 -20.85 -21.11
CA THR A 278 -7.96 -22.15 -20.42
C THR A 278 -8.46 -21.95 -19.01
N GLN A 279 -8.97 -23.05 -18.40
CA GLN A 279 -9.41 -23.05 -17.01
C GLN A 279 -8.27 -22.60 -16.07
N ASP A 280 -8.60 -21.76 -15.09
CA ASP A 280 -7.64 -21.23 -14.12
C ASP A 280 -7.18 -22.35 -13.15
N PRO A 281 -5.89 -22.72 -13.11
CA PRO A 281 -5.40 -23.80 -12.27
C PRO A 281 -5.34 -23.43 -10.77
N TYR A 282 -5.54 -22.17 -10.44
CA TYR A 282 -5.47 -21.66 -9.08
C TYR A 282 -6.50 -22.35 -8.16
N LEU A 283 -7.74 -22.49 -8.63
CA LEU A 283 -8.81 -23.13 -7.87
C LEU A 283 -8.50 -24.62 -7.60
N ALA A 284 -7.90 -25.31 -8.55
CA ALA A 284 -7.49 -26.70 -8.36
C ALA A 284 -6.45 -26.83 -7.23
N ALA A 285 -5.44 -25.94 -7.23
CA ALA A 285 -4.43 -25.91 -6.17
C ALA A 285 -5.04 -25.57 -4.80
N LEU A 286 -5.99 -24.62 -4.73
CA LEU A 286 -6.70 -24.32 -3.49
C LEU A 286 -7.52 -25.51 -2.98
N ASN A 287 -8.16 -26.29 -3.85
CA ASN A 287 -8.92 -27.47 -3.48
C ASN A 287 -8.02 -28.58 -2.90
N GLU A 288 -6.84 -28.75 -3.46
CA GLU A 288 -5.83 -29.69 -2.95
C GLU A 288 -5.35 -29.27 -1.54
N LEU A 289 -5.02 -27.99 -1.37
CA LEU A 289 -4.62 -27.46 -0.06
C LEU A 289 -5.75 -27.60 0.98
N LYS A 290 -6.99 -27.26 0.61
CA LYS A 290 -8.17 -27.45 1.46
C LYS A 290 -8.29 -28.89 1.94
N SER A 291 -8.13 -29.85 1.03
CA SER A 291 -8.19 -31.27 1.36
C SER A 291 -7.08 -31.71 2.30
N LYS A 292 -5.86 -31.26 2.05
CA LYS A 292 -4.65 -31.60 2.82
C LYS A 292 -4.72 -31.05 4.26
N PHE A 293 -5.22 -29.84 4.46
CA PHE A 293 -5.20 -29.13 5.75
C PHE A 293 -6.58 -29.00 6.41
N LYS A 294 -7.57 -29.80 5.97
CA LYS A 294 -8.95 -29.72 6.47
C LYS A 294 -9.09 -29.84 8.00
N SER A 295 -8.21 -30.59 8.65
CA SER A 295 -8.21 -30.78 10.11
C SER A 295 -7.51 -29.67 10.88
N GLU A 296 -6.82 -28.75 10.19
CA GLU A 296 -6.00 -27.72 10.81
C GLU A 296 -6.67 -26.34 10.71
N PRO A 297 -6.60 -25.49 11.77
CA PRO A 297 -7.20 -24.17 11.77
C PRO A 297 -6.70 -23.25 10.63
N ILE A 298 -5.46 -23.42 10.17
CA ILE A 298 -4.88 -22.67 9.05
C ILE A 298 -5.66 -22.85 7.75
N CYS A 299 -6.44 -23.94 7.61
CA CYS A 299 -7.31 -24.16 6.44
C CYS A 299 -8.32 -23.01 6.24
N ALA A 300 -8.62 -22.25 7.30
CA ALA A 300 -9.43 -21.04 7.18
C ALA A 300 -8.87 -20.03 6.16
N GLU A 301 -7.54 -19.93 6.00
CA GLU A 301 -6.89 -19.07 4.99
C GLU A 301 -7.14 -19.60 3.57
N VAL A 302 -7.21 -20.91 3.39
CA VAL A 302 -7.52 -21.53 2.09
C VAL A 302 -8.96 -21.22 1.70
N TYR A 303 -9.89 -21.32 2.67
CA TYR A 303 -11.29 -20.93 2.46
C TYR A 303 -11.43 -19.44 2.12
N LEU A 304 -10.65 -18.57 2.80
CA LEU A 304 -10.63 -17.15 2.51
C LEU A 304 -10.17 -16.89 1.07
N ALA A 305 -9.09 -17.54 0.63
CA ALA A 305 -8.59 -17.43 -0.75
C ALA A 305 -9.62 -17.93 -1.78
N GLN A 306 -10.32 -19.05 -1.48
CA GLN A 306 -11.41 -19.55 -2.35
C GLN A 306 -12.59 -18.59 -2.40
N ALA A 307 -12.99 -18.00 -1.27
CA ALA A 307 -14.08 -17.05 -1.20
C ALA A 307 -13.74 -15.75 -1.96
N GLN A 308 -12.55 -15.23 -1.80
CA GLN A 308 -12.06 -14.07 -2.56
C GLN A 308 -12.04 -14.36 -4.07
N PHE A 309 -11.57 -15.54 -4.47
CA PHE A 309 -11.60 -15.98 -5.87
C PHE A 309 -13.05 -16.06 -6.42
N ALA A 310 -14.00 -16.56 -5.64
CA ALA A 310 -15.40 -16.59 -6.03
C ALA A 310 -15.98 -15.17 -6.20
N ILE A 311 -15.61 -14.20 -5.35
CA ILE A 311 -16.00 -12.79 -5.53
C ILE A 311 -15.43 -12.22 -6.84
N GLU A 312 -14.16 -12.48 -7.15
CA GLU A 312 -13.55 -12.04 -8.43
C GLU A 312 -14.24 -12.62 -9.67
N LYS A 313 -14.84 -13.80 -9.52
CA LYS A 313 -15.63 -14.46 -10.58
C LYS A 313 -17.11 -14.09 -10.55
N ASP A 314 -17.49 -13.05 -9.81
CA ASP A 314 -18.88 -12.60 -9.65
C ASP A 314 -19.82 -13.70 -9.14
N GLN A 315 -19.34 -14.48 -8.15
CA GLN A 315 -20.07 -15.59 -7.53
C GLN A 315 -20.24 -15.37 -6.01
N PRO A 316 -20.90 -14.29 -5.55
CA PRO A 316 -20.94 -13.95 -4.13
C PRO A 316 -21.72 -14.96 -3.28
N VAL A 317 -22.71 -15.70 -3.85
CA VAL A 317 -23.39 -16.79 -3.13
C VAL A 317 -22.43 -17.92 -2.78
N SER A 318 -21.55 -18.30 -3.71
CA SER A 318 -20.52 -19.31 -3.46
C SER A 318 -19.50 -18.83 -2.42
N ALA A 319 -19.08 -17.56 -2.50
CA ALA A 319 -18.21 -16.95 -1.53
C ALA A 319 -18.82 -16.93 -0.13
N LEU A 320 -20.11 -16.58 -0.02
CA LEU A 320 -20.83 -16.58 1.26
C LEU A 320 -20.87 -17.97 1.90
N LYS A 321 -21.16 -19.01 1.11
CA LYS A 321 -21.16 -20.40 1.60
C LYS A 321 -19.77 -20.82 2.12
N LEU A 322 -18.69 -20.46 1.41
CA LEU A 322 -17.33 -20.73 1.85
C LEU A 322 -17.00 -20.01 3.17
N CYS A 323 -17.42 -18.75 3.31
CA CYS A 323 -17.26 -18.01 4.55
C CYS A 323 -18.01 -18.68 5.73
N ASP A 324 -19.28 -19.06 5.52
CA ASP A 324 -20.13 -19.68 6.56
C ASP A 324 -19.55 -21.04 6.98
N GLU A 325 -19.11 -21.86 6.02
CA GLU A 325 -18.47 -23.16 6.29
C GLU A 325 -17.20 -23.00 7.13
N ALA A 326 -16.31 -22.10 6.73
CA ALA A 326 -15.04 -21.88 7.42
C ALA A 326 -15.24 -21.31 8.83
N ILE A 327 -16.16 -20.35 9.02
CA ILE A 327 -16.49 -19.78 10.33
C ILE A 327 -17.05 -20.88 11.26
N GLY A 328 -17.84 -21.82 10.73
CA GLY A 328 -18.35 -22.95 11.50
C GLY A 328 -17.31 -23.98 11.86
N LEU A 329 -16.36 -24.28 10.94
CA LEU A 329 -15.32 -25.28 11.15
C LEU A 329 -14.15 -24.77 12.03
N TYR A 330 -13.80 -23.49 11.91
CA TYR A 330 -12.61 -22.92 12.54
C TYR A 330 -12.92 -21.67 13.38
N PRO A 331 -13.89 -21.70 14.31
CA PRO A 331 -14.40 -20.51 15.02
C PRO A 331 -13.33 -19.84 15.92
N SER A 332 -12.33 -20.62 16.37
CA SER A 332 -11.24 -20.16 17.23
C SER A 332 -9.97 -19.78 16.46
N TYR A 333 -9.97 -19.86 15.12
CA TYR A 333 -8.81 -19.45 14.35
C TYR A 333 -8.56 -17.95 14.55
N HIS A 334 -7.33 -17.58 14.86
CA HIS A 334 -6.98 -16.22 15.28
C HIS A 334 -7.30 -15.15 14.22
N ARG A 335 -7.27 -15.49 12.92
CA ARG A 335 -7.63 -14.59 11.81
C ARG A 335 -9.05 -14.81 11.25
N ILE A 336 -9.90 -15.53 11.95
CA ILE A 336 -11.28 -15.83 11.50
C ILE A 336 -12.09 -14.55 11.17
N ASN A 337 -11.71 -13.40 11.75
CA ASN A 337 -12.33 -12.13 11.47
C ASN A 337 -12.20 -11.69 10.00
N ALA A 338 -11.17 -12.15 9.27
CA ALA A 338 -11.05 -11.88 7.83
C ALA A 338 -12.25 -12.47 7.05
N LEU A 339 -12.62 -13.72 7.36
CA LEU A 339 -13.79 -14.37 6.78
C LEU A 339 -15.11 -13.72 7.24
N LYS A 340 -15.22 -13.35 8.52
CA LYS A 340 -16.40 -12.62 9.04
C LYS A 340 -16.57 -11.27 8.37
N ASN A 341 -15.47 -10.55 8.12
CA ASN A 341 -15.50 -9.26 7.43
C ASN A 341 -15.92 -9.44 5.96
N LEU A 342 -15.36 -10.41 5.24
CA LEU A 342 -15.76 -10.71 3.86
C LEU A 342 -17.24 -11.11 3.80
N ARG A 343 -17.71 -11.97 4.71
CA ARG A 343 -19.13 -12.32 4.86
C ARG A 343 -19.99 -11.07 5.04
N GLN A 344 -19.60 -10.19 5.95
CA GLN A 344 -20.33 -8.95 6.22
C GLN A 344 -20.33 -8.01 5.00
N GLU A 345 -19.24 -7.95 4.26
CA GLU A 345 -19.14 -7.19 3.02
C GLU A 345 -20.10 -7.72 1.96
N ILE A 346 -20.20 -9.04 1.77
CA ILE A 346 -21.15 -9.66 0.84
C ILE A 346 -22.58 -9.30 1.22
N LEU A 347 -22.93 -9.39 2.50
CA LEU A 347 -24.27 -9.12 3.02
C LEU A 347 -24.58 -7.62 3.14
N SER A 348 -23.58 -6.76 3.12
CA SER A 348 -23.78 -5.33 3.28
C SER A 348 -24.52 -4.72 2.11
N SER A 349 -25.34 -3.73 2.42
CA SER A 349 -26.05 -2.95 1.41
C SER A 349 -25.14 -1.90 0.79
N TYR A 350 -25.32 -1.65 -0.49
CA TYR A 350 -24.57 -0.64 -1.24
C TYR A 350 -25.51 0.18 -2.11
N LEU A 351 -25.31 1.49 -2.14
CA LEU A 351 -25.96 2.42 -3.05
C LEU A 351 -24.98 3.50 -3.47
N ASN A 352 -24.84 3.68 -4.76
CA ASN A 352 -24.18 4.82 -5.36
C ASN A 352 -25.05 5.34 -6.50
N VAL A 353 -25.50 6.59 -6.41
CA VAL A 353 -26.31 7.24 -7.45
C VAL A 353 -25.48 8.34 -8.09
N ASN A 354 -25.22 8.18 -9.37
CA ASN A 354 -24.53 9.21 -10.15
C ASN A 354 -25.55 10.26 -10.59
N VAL A 355 -25.36 11.47 -10.11
CA VAL A 355 -26.22 12.64 -10.36
C VAL A 355 -25.44 13.65 -11.20
N ILE A 356 -26.07 14.12 -12.28
CA ILE A 356 -25.53 15.28 -13.01
C ILE A 356 -25.71 16.55 -12.16
N SER A 357 -24.76 17.47 -12.20
CA SER A 357 -24.79 18.70 -11.40
C SER A 357 -25.66 19.81 -12.01
N GLN A 358 -26.08 19.64 -13.26
CA GLN A 358 -26.83 20.67 -14.01
C GLN A 358 -27.86 20.05 -14.95
N ALA A 359 -29.05 20.64 -14.99
CA ALA A 359 -30.14 20.24 -15.90
C ALA A 359 -30.93 21.49 -16.38
N PHE A 360 -31.84 21.27 -17.34
CA PHE A 360 -32.80 22.28 -17.79
C PHE A 360 -34.15 22.16 -17.07
N PRO A 361 -34.93 23.24 -17.01
CA PRO A 361 -36.27 23.17 -16.41
C PRO A 361 -37.14 22.14 -17.11
N GLY A 362 -37.74 21.23 -16.34
CA GLY A 362 -38.61 20.18 -16.85
C GLY A 362 -37.93 19.05 -17.60
N GLU A 363 -36.61 19.02 -17.69
CA GLU A 363 -35.83 17.95 -18.31
C GLU A 363 -35.94 16.64 -17.52
N GLU A 364 -36.06 15.53 -18.24
CA GLU A 364 -35.95 14.20 -17.67
C GLU A 364 -34.48 13.79 -17.62
N ILE A 365 -33.86 13.89 -16.45
CA ILE A 365 -32.49 13.48 -16.21
C ILE A 365 -32.43 11.99 -15.86
N LYS A 366 -31.33 11.35 -16.24
CA LYS A 366 -31.05 9.94 -15.92
C LYS A 366 -30.22 9.83 -14.66
N LEU A 367 -30.75 9.18 -13.65
CA LEU A 367 -30.04 8.80 -12.43
C LEU A 367 -29.52 7.36 -12.61
N ARG A 368 -28.21 7.20 -12.68
CA ARG A 368 -27.59 5.86 -12.75
C ARG A 368 -27.28 5.41 -11.33
N ALA A 369 -27.97 4.36 -10.88
CA ALA A 369 -27.80 3.81 -9.54
C ALA A 369 -27.13 2.43 -9.62
N SER A 370 -25.98 2.31 -8.97
CA SER A 370 -25.36 1.02 -8.65
C SER A 370 -25.76 0.63 -7.24
N HIS A 371 -26.44 -0.50 -7.08
CA HIS A 371 -27.04 -0.88 -5.80
C HIS A 371 -26.89 -2.38 -5.50
N LYS A 372 -26.90 -2.72 -4.21
CA LYS A 372 -26.86 -4.10 -3.73
C LYS A 372 -27.56 -4.20 -2.37
N ASN A 373 -28.34 -5.27 -2.15
CA ASN A 373 -28.96 -5.61 -0.88
C ASN A 373 -29.83 -4.50 -0.26
N LEU A 374 -30.57 -3.77 -1.07
CA LEU A 374 -31.53 -2.75 -0.62
C LEU A 374 -32.81 -2.82 -1.46
N ASP A 375 -33.91 -2.34 -0.91
CA ASP A 375 -35.25 -2.40 -1.54
C ASP A 375 -35.60 -1.12 -2.29
N GLY A 376 -34.90 0.00 -2.01
CA GLY A 376 -35.13 1.26 -2.66
C GLY A 376 -34.31 2.43 -2.10
N PHE A 377 -34.55 3.59 -2.65
CA PHE A 377 -34.00 4.86 -2.17
C PHE A 377 -34.93 6.01 -2.52
N THR A 378 -34.81 7.10 -1.75
CA THR A 378 -35.58 8.32 -1.98
C THR A 378 -34.67 9.45 -2.41
N VAL A 379 -35.06 10.14 -3.47
CA VAL A 379 -34.45 11.39 -3.92
C VAL A 379 -35.23 12.55 -3.34
N ARG A 380 -34.56 13.39 -2.52
CA ARG A 380 -35.12 14.61 -1.96
C ARG A 380 -34.38 15.83 -2.49
N LEU A 381 -35.14 16.80 -2.98
CA LEU A 381 -34.59 18.04 -3.52
C LEU A 381 -34.94 19.20 -2.60
N PHE A 382 -33.93 19.91 -2.14
CA PHE A 382 -34.09 21.10 -1.28
C PHE A 382 -33.63 22.38 -2.00
N ASN A 383 -34.36 23.49 -1.82
CA ASN A 383 -33.91 24.79 -2.31
C ASN A 383 -32.86 25.42 -1.38
N LYS A 384 -32.34 26.61 -1.76
CA LYS A 384 -31.36 27.36 -0.93
C LYS A 384 -31.86 27.70 0.47
N ALA A 385 -33.18 27.82 0.67
CA ALA A 385 -33.80 28.02 2.00
C ALA A 385 -33.99 26.70 2.77
N LYS A 386 -33.39 25.60 2.33
CA LYS A 386 -33.53 24.26 2.90
C LYS A 386 -34.97 23.70 2.95
N LYS A 387 -35.86 24.27 2.15
CA LYS A 387 -37.26 23.79 2.01
C LYS A 387 -37.26 22.64 1.01
N LEU A 388 -37.95 21.53 1.35
CA LEU A 388 -38.19 20.42 0.45
C LEU A 388 -39.05 20.88 -0.73
N VAL A 389 -38.56 20.69 -1.94
CA VAL A 389 -39.24 21.11 -3.21
C VAL A 389 -39.84 19.86 -3.89
N LYS A 390 -39.13 18.76 -3.87
CA LYS A 390 -39.54 17.52 -4.52
C LYS A 390 -39.01 16.32 -3.77
N GLU A 391 -39.82 15.29 -3.72
CA GLU A 391 -39.45 13.98 -3.18
C GLU A 391 -39.94 12.90 -4.15
N GLN A 392 -39.12 11.92 -4.43
CA GLN A 392 -39.46 10.79 -5.28
C GLN A 392 -38.75 9.53 -4.78
N HIS A 393 -39.53 8.48 -4.51
CA HIS A 393 -39.04 7.18 -4.13
C HIS A 393 -38.87 6.29 -5.37
N TYR A 394 -37.80 5.46 -5.34
CA TYR A 394 -37.48 4.48 -6.35
C TYR A 394 -37.32 3.12 -5.70
N SER A 395 -38.16 2.15 -6.08
CA SER A 395 -37.97 0.78 -5.71
C SER A 395 -36.96 0.12 -6.64
N VAL A 396 -36.11 -0.72 -6.08
CA VAL A 396 -35.12 -1.50 -6.83
C VAL A 396 -35.34 -2.97 -6.62
N LEU A 397 -35.00 -3.77 -7.63
CA LEU A 397 -35.01 -5.21 -7.49
C LEU A 397 -33.88 -5.65 -6.57
N ARG A 398 -34.20 -6.47 -5.57
CA ARG A 398 -33.19 -7.06 -4.68
C ARG A 398 -33.09 -8.56 -4.99
N PRO A 399 -32.16 -8.95 -5.89
CA PRO A 399 -31.94 -10.37 -6.15
C PRO A 399 -31.24 -11.01 -4.95
N GLU A 400 -31.53 -12.29 -4.70
CA GLU A 400 -30.92 -13.07 -3.61
C GLU A 400 -29.46 -13.51 -3.91
N ASP A 401 -28.91 -13.07 -5.03
CA ASP A 401 -27.57 -13.44 -5.50
C ASP A 401 -26.47 -12.53 -4.96
N TYR A 402 -26.79 -11.48 -4.18
CA TYR A 402 -25.87 -10.50 -3.58
C TYR A 402 -25.01 -9.73 -4.58
N ARG A 403 -25.34 -9.72 -5.86
CA ARG A 403 -24.61 -8.97 -6.88
C ARG A 403 -24.97 -7.50 -6.87
N THR A 404 -24.02 -6.68 -7.28
CA THR A 404 -24.30 -5.27 -7.57
C THR A 404 -25.09 -5.17 -8.86
N GLN A 405 -26.21 -4.44 -8.83
CA GLN A 405 -27.06 -4.16 -9.98
C GLN A 405 -26.91 -2.71 -10.40
N ASP A 406 -26.89 -2.48 -11.71
CA ASP A 406 -26.92 -1.14 -12.29
C ASP A 406 -28.28 -0.87 -12.92
N THR A 407 -28.97 0.17 -12.42
CA THR A 407 -30.30 0.56 -12.89
C THR A 407 -30.32 2.03 -13.24
N VAL A 408 -31.08 2.39 -14.27
CA VAL A 408 -31.26 3.78 -14.69
C VAL A 408 -32.68 4.21 -14.35
N PHE A 409 -32.80 5.26 -13.55
CA PHE A 409 -34.06 5.90 -13.20
C PHE A 409 -34.17 7.25 -13.87
N THR A 410 -35.41 7.75 -14.04
CA THR A 410 -35.68 9.09 -14.52
C THR A 410 -36.15 10.00 -13.39
N PHE A 411 -35.65 11.22 -13.37
CA PHE A 411 -36.03 12.26 -12.44
C PHE A 411 -36.30 13.55 -13.22
N LYS A 412 -37.52 14.09 -13.13
CA LYS A 412 -37.86 15.33 -13.80
C LYS A 412 -37.35 16.52 -12.99
N SER A 413 -36.50 17.36 -13.60
CA SER A 413 -35.96 18.55 -12.98
C SER A 413 -37.06 19.58 -12.66
N PRO A 414 -36.91 20.35 -11.57
CA PRO A 414 -37.83 21.43 -11.22
C PRO A 414 -37.62 22.70 -12.08
N GLU A 415 -38.19 23.82 -11.63
CA GLU A 415 -37.97 25.16 -12.20
C GLU A 415 -36.54 25.64 -11.98
N VAL A 416 -36.14 26.71 -12.71
CA VAL A 416 -34.82 27.33 -12.58
C VAL A 416 -34.48 27.65 -11.12
N GLY A 417 -33.33 27.20 -10.69
CA GLY A 417 -32.86 27.43 -9.31
C GLY A 417 -31.61 26.58 -8.94
N ALA A 418 -31.05 26.90 -7.80
CA ALA A 418 -30.00 26.09 -7.19
C ALA A 418 -30.60 25.26 -6.06
N TYR A 419 -30.30 23.97 -6.08
CA TYR A 419 -30.88 22.98 -5.21
C TYR A 419 -29.76 22.09 -4.58
N VAL A 420 -30.12 21.42 -3.51
CA VAL A 420 -29.34 20.30 -2.95
C VAL A 420 -30.16 19.03 -3.14
N MET A 421 -29.60 18.10 -3.87
CA MET A 421 -30.18 16.76 -4.05
C MET A 421 -29.62 15.84 -3.00
N ARG A 422 -30.50 15.25 -2.18
CA ARG A 422 -30.17 14.28 -1.14
C ARG A 422 -30.71 12.92 -1.54
N ILE A 423 -29.84 11.92 -1.56
CA ILE A 423 -30.19 10.53 -1.80
C ILE A 423 -30.25 9.80 -0.46
N VAL A 424 -31.41 9.28 -0.12
CA VAL A 424 -31.68 8.59 1.15
C VAL A 424 -31.97 7.12 0.85
N PRO A 425 -31.05 6.19 1.19
CA PRO A 425 -31.29 4.75 1.04
C PRO A 425 -32.36 4.27 2.03
N ASP A 426 -33.12 3.24 1.67
CA ASP A 426 -34.16 2.64 2.54
C ASP A 426 -33.58 1.82 3.70
N ILE A 427 -32.36 2.12 4.11
CA ILE A 427 -31.63 1.42 5.16
C ILE A 427 -31.17 2.42 6.22
N ARG A 428 -31.63 2.24 7.45
CA ARG A 428 -31.36 3.15 8.59
C ARG A 428 -29.88 3.36 8.93
N ALA A 429 -28.99 2.43 8.54
CA ALA A 429 -27.57 2.47 8.92
C ALA A 429 -26.67 3.20 7.92
N LYS A 430 -27.13 3.61 6.77
CA LYS A 430 -26.33 4.25 5.74
C LYS A 430 -26.55 5.75 5.71
N ARG A 431 -25.47 6.53 5.61
CA ARG A 431 -25.56 7.98 5.51
C ARG A 431 -26.14 8.40 4.17
N ASP A 432 -26.98 9.43 4.21
CA ASP A 432 -27.46 10.14 3.04
C ASP A 432 -26.29 10.71 2.25
N SER A 433 -26.38 10.72 0.93
CA SER A 433 -25.45 11.47 0.08
C SER A 433 -26.10 12.75 -0.39
N GLU A 434 -25.34 13.84 -0.40
CA GLU A 434 -25.80 15.16 -0.87
C GLU A 434 -24.91 15.63 -2.02
N SER A 435 -25.55 16.26 -3.01
CA SER A 435 -24.86 16.89 -4.13
C SER A 435 -25.56 18.19 -4.53
N GLU A 436 -24.80 19.14 -5.01
CA GLU A 436 -25.35 20.35 -5.62
C GLU A 436 -26.01 19.99 -6.96
N PHE A 437 -27.19 20.56 -7.18
CA PHE A 437 -27.96 20.37 -8.40
C PHE A 437 -28.53 21.72 -8.86
N ASN A 438 -28.10 22.15 -10.03
CA ASN A 438 -28.51 23.46 -10.58
C ASN A 438 -29.42 23.26 -11.78
N VAL A 439 -30.55 23.90 -11.76
CA VAL A 439 -31.46 23.97 -12.93
C VAL A 439 -31.32 25.36 -13.57
N THR A 440 -30.90 25.39 -14.83
CA THR A 440 -30.59 26.63 -15.54
C THR A 440 -30.99 26.53 -17.01
N ARG A 441 -31.28 27.67 -17.63
CA ARG A 441 -31.48 27.73 -19.08
C ARG A 441 -30.20 28.07 -19.85
N PHE A 442 -29.10 28.28 -19.14
CA PHE A 442 -27.85 28.72 -19.74
C PHE A 442 -26.76 27.66 -19.59
N LYS A 443 -25.89 27.58 -20.58
CA LYS A 443 -24.64 26.83 -20.52
C LYS A 443 -23.47 27.83 -20.60
N VAL A 444 -22.55 27.75 -19.66
CA VAL A 444 -21.34 28.56 -19.67
C VAL A 444 -20.20 27.71 -20.21
N LEU A 445 -19.59 28.19 -21.29
CA LEU A 445 -18.38 27.60 -21.87
C LEU A 445 -17.19 28.44 -21.42
N THR A 446 -16.15 27.80 -20.96
CA THR A 446 -14.89 28.46 -20.60
C THR A 446 -13.75 27.85 -21.42
N CYS A 447 -12.98 28.70 -22.09
CA CYS A 447 -11.76 28.30 -22.79
C CYS A 447 -10.57 29.01 -22.14
N ARG A 448 -9.51 28.27 -21.82
CA ARG A 448 -8.28 28.85 -21.30
C ARG A 448 -7.40 29.23 -22.50
N LEU A 449 -7.02 30.50 -22.58
CA LEU A 449 -6.12 31.04 -23.57
C LEU A 449 -4.68 31.16 -23.03
N PRO A 450 -3.66 31.28 -23.88
CA PRO A 450 -2.30 31.59 -23.44
C PRO A 450 -2.23 32.84 -22.59
N GLY A 451 -1.30 32.89 -21.60
CA GLY A 451 -1.15 34.05 -20.72
C GLY A 451 -2.17 34.16 -19.59
N GLN A 452 -2.71 33.02 -19.13
CA GLN A 452 -3.72 32.95 -18.04
C GLN A 452 -5.04 33.70 -18.32
N GLN A 453 -5.33 33.92 -19.56
CA GLN A 453 -6.61 34.53 -19.98
C GLN A 453 -7.68 33.46 -20.13
N TYR A 454 -8.94 33.87 -19.92
CA TYR A 454 -10.11 33.00 -20.10
C TYR A 454 -11.09 33.66 -21.04
N GLU A 455 -11.54 32.93 -22.03
CA GLU A 455 -12.70 33.28 -22.83
C GLU A 455 -13.91 32.58 -22.22
N VAL A 456 -15.01 33.33 -22.02
CA VAL A 456 -16.22 32.81 -21.39
C VAL A 456 -17.41 33.20 -22.27
N ALA A 457 -18.19 32.19 -22.67
CA ALA A 457 -19.42 32.41 -23.44
C ALA A 457 -20.61 31.83 -22.67
N ALA A 458 -21.67 32.61 -22.54
CA ALA A 458 -22.97 32.16 -22.05
C ALA A 458 -23.88 31.87 -23.25
N LEU A 459 -24.33 30.62 -23.34
CA LEU A 459 -25.18 30.13 -24.42
C LEU A 459 -26.56 29.77 -23.86
N ASP A 460 -27.63 30.04 -24.60
CA ASP A 460 -28.90 29.36 -24.36
C ASP A 460 -28.73 27.87 -24.62
N ALA A 461 -29.10 27.10 -23.65
CA ALA A 461 -28.72 25.70 -23.62
C ALA A 461 -29.59 24.79 -24.52
N GLN A 462 -30.74 25.24 -24.93
CA GLN A 462 -31.63 24.54 -25.88
C GLN A 462 -31.27 24.86 -27.33
N THR A 463 -31.01 26.12 -27.60
CA THR A 463 -30.80 26.62 -28.98
C THR A 463 -29.32 26.72 -29.36
N GLY A 464 -28.43 26.78 -28.37
CA GLY A 464 -26.99 27.01 -28.57
C GLY A 464 -26.65 28.46 -28.96
N HIS A 465 -27.64 29.37 -29.02
CA HIS A 465 -27.37 30.76 -29.35
C HIS A 465 -26.74 31.53 -28.19
N PRO A 466 -25.83 32.47 -28.47
CA PRO A 466 -25.30 33.36 -27.44
C PRO A 466 -26.38 34.13 -26.72
N VAL A 467 -26.27 34.27 -25.41
CA VAL A 467 -27.18 35.08 -24.59
C VAL A 467 -26.65 36.51 -24.60
N PRO A 468 -27.36 37.44 -25.28
CA PRO A 468 -26.92 38.84 -25.37
C PRO A 468 -26.94 39.49 -23.99
N ASN A 469 -25.95 40.34 -23.70
CA ASN A 469 -25.83 41.11 -22.46
C ASN A 469 -25.74 40.24 -21.17
N ALA A 470 -25.27 39.02 -21.27
CA ALA A 470 -25.06 38.17 -20.09
C ALA A 470 -23.97 38.77 -19.19
N LYS A 471 -24.32 39.02 -17.92
CA LYS A 471 -23.35 39.44 -16.90
C LYS A 471 -22.62 38.20 -16.34
N ILE A 472 -21.33 38.11 -16.63
CA ILE A 472 -20.47 37.02 -16.14
C ILE A 472 -19.67 37.56 -14.96
N ILE A 473 -19.73 36.83 -13.82
CA ILE A 473 -18.98 37.16 -12.61
C ILE A 473 -18.05 35.98 -12.34
N LEU A 474 -16.74 36.23 -12.37
CA LEU A 474 -15.72 35.21 -12.06
C LEU A 474 -15.29 35.39 -10.61
N TYR A 475 -15.46 34.34 -9.80
CA TYR A 475 -14.92 34.28 -8.44
C TYR A 475 -13.60 33.55 -8.50
N LEU A 476 -12.49 34.27 -8.26
CA LEU A 476 -11.18 33.66 -8.08
C LEU A 476 -11.02 33.24 -6.60
N SER A 477 -10.70 31.99 -6.35
CA SER A 477 -10.36 31.57 -5.00
C SER A 477 -9.02 32.18 -4.59
N LEU A 478 -9.02 32.99 -3.53
CA LEU A 478 -7.82 33.64 -2.97
C LEU A 478 -6.89 32.70 -2.21
N ILE A 479 -7.09 31.36 -2.26
CA ILE A 479 -6.33 30.38 -1.48
C ILE A 479 -4.90 30.16 -2.03
N HIS A 480 -4.56 30.68 -3.22
CA HIS A 480 -3.23 30.58 -3.82
C HIS A 480 -2.69 31.93 -4.31
N ILE A 481 -2.56 32.87 -3.39
CA ILE A 481 -1.64 34.00 -3.59
C ILE A 481 -0.30 33.54 -3.03
N SER A 482 0.54 32.92 -3.88
CA SER A 482 1.97 32.85 -3.60
C SER A 482 2.54 34.24 -3.79
N GLU A 483 3.26 34.76 -2.78
CA GLU A 483 4.04 35.97 -2.93
C GLU A 483 4.97 35.85 -4.14
N PRO A 484 5.11 36.89 -4.96
CA PRO A 484 6.07 36.87 -6.05
C PRO A 484 7.47 36.70 -5.47
N THR A 485 8.09 35.56 -5.74
CA THR A 485 9.52 35.36 -5.51
C THR A 485 10.28 36.38 -6.36
N ARG A 486 10.99 37.28 -5.70
CA ARG A 486 11.98 38.18 -6.32
C ARG A 486 13.19 37.36 -6.76
#